data_5549fbf02f5b9b6cd96092323602bfaf
#
_entry.id   5549fbf02f5b9b6cd96092323602bfaf
#
_cell.length_a   1.000
_cell.length_b   1.000
_cell.length_c   1.000
_cell.angle_alpha   90.00
_cell.angle_beta   90.00
_cell.angle_gamma   90.00
#
_symmetry.space_group_name_H-M   'P 1'
#
loop_
_entity.id
_entity.type
_entity.pdbx_description
1 polymer ?
#
loop_
_entity_poly.entity_id
_entity_poly.type
_entity_poly.pdbx_seq_one_letter_code
_entity_poly.pdbx_strand_id
1 'polypeptide(L)'
;MASPKTMRAIDRLRKAANLEATKKEVTLSDGTVFEMWVTPLTLAEKERAQKMAKSDDVNEFALRLLMTKAKDENGQSLFQIGEIDVLKNEVRDSDLQLLITAVITEKEEPIDPKD
;
A
#
# COMPACT_ATOMS: atom_id res chain seq x y z
N MET A 1 36.94 -0.63 -6.43
CA MET A 1 35.87 -1.21 -5.68
C MET A 1 35.48 -0.37 -4.48
N ALA A 2 34.22 -0.16 -4.31
CA ALA A 2 33.77 0.67 -3.22
C ALA A 2 33.72 -0.15 -1.94
N SER A 3 34.35 0.34 -0.91
CA SER A 3 34.22 -0.30 0.36
C SER A 3 32.94 0.22 1.02
N PRO A 4 32.43 -0.47 2.03
CA PRO A 4 31.24 0.02 2.69
C PRO A 4 31.39 1.41 3.24
N LYS A 5 32.61 1.80 3.56
CA LYS A 5 32.83 3.11 4.09
C LYS A 5 32.60 4.20 3.08
N THR A 6 32.74 3.89 1.80
CA THR A 6 32.58 4.89 0.78
C THR A 6 31.18 4.90 0.19
N MET A 7 30.30 4.04 0.68
CA MET A 7 28.95 4.03 0.17
C MET A 7 28.20 5.24 0.69
N ARG A 8 27.65 6.00 -0.22
CA ARG A 8 26.93 7.20 0.17
C ARG A 8 25.59 6.83 0.81
N ALA A 9 25.09 7.75 1.62
CA ALA A 9 23.82 7.53 2.31
C ALA A 9 22.69 7.22 1.32
N ILE A 10 22.65 7.93 0.20
CA ILE A 10 21.58 7.70 -0.78
C ILE A 10 21.64 6.27 -1.33
N ASP A 11 22.85 5.74 -1.51
CA ASP A 11 22.99 4.39 -2.04
C ASP A 11 22.56 3.35 -1.01
N ARG A 12 22.84 3.63 0.24
CA ARG A 12 22.40 2.74 1.30
C ARG A 12 20.88 2.70 1.40
N LEU A 13 20.25 3.86 1.24
CA LEU A 13 18.79 3.93 1.30
C LEU A 13 18.15 3.22 0.11
N ARG A 14 18.72 3.37 -1.07
CA ARG A 14 18.21 2.68 -2.23
C ARG A 14 18.32 1.17 -2.07
N LYS A 15 19.42 0.72 -1.53
CA LYS A 15 19.61 -0.70 -1.33
C LYS A 15 18.60 -1.24 -0.31
N ALA A 16 18.37 -0.49 0.75
CA ALA A 16 17.44 -0.90 1.78
C ALA A 16 16.00 -0.86 1.30
N ALA A 17 15.71 -0.07 0.28
CA ALA A 17 14.33 0.14 -0.15
C ALA A 17 13.67 -1.14 -0.62
N ASN A 18 14.37 -1.92 -1.47
CA ASN A 18 13.83 -3.18 -1.97
C ASN A 18 12.35 -3.06 -2.33
N LEU A 19 12.08 -2.38 -3.44
CA LEU A 19 10.71 -2.05 -3.82
C LEU A 19 9.98 -3.17 -4.55
N GLU A 20 10.24 -4.40 -4.18
CA GLU A 20 9.55 -5.52 -4.79
C GLU A 20 8.15 -5.65 -4.22
N ALA A 21 7.24 -6.13 -5.06
CA ALA A 21 5.86 -6.32 -4.63
C ALA A 21 5.77 -7.50 -3.68
N THR A 22 4.93 -7.34 -2.68
CA THR A 22 4.65 -8.39 -1.71
C THR A 22 3.18 -8.74 -1.78
N LYS A 23 2.87 -10.02 -1.77
CA LYS A 23 1.49 -10.46 -1.78
C LYS A 23 0.87 -10.24 -0.41
N LYS A 24 -0.29 -9.61 -0.39
CA LYS A 24 -1.06 -9.39 0.82
C LYS A 24 -2.37 -10.14 0.71
N GLU A 25 -2.77 -10.79 1.78
CA GLU A 25 -4.03 -11.50 1.82
C GLU A 25 -4.88 -10.93 2.93
N VAL A 26 -6.10 -10.55 2.60
CA VAL A 26 -7.02 -9.94 3.55
C VAL A 26 -8.29 -10.75 3.57
N THR A 27 -8.72 -11.19 4.75
CA THR A 27 -9.97 -11.91 4.87
C THR A 27 -11.10 -10.90 5.02
N LEU A 28 -12.01 -10.92 4.06
CA LEU A 28 -13.12 -9.97 4.05
C LEU A 28 -14.25 -10.42 4.96
N SER A 29 -15.21 -9.53 5.15
CA SER A 29 -16.30 -9.79 6.08
C SER A 29 -17.14 -11.00 5.71
N ASP A 30 -17.15 -11.39 4.44
CA ASP A 30 -17.90 -12.58 4.02
C ASP A 30 -17.07 -13.85 4.10
N GLY A 31 -15.86 -13.78 4.64
CA GLY A 31 -15.02 -14.95 4.79
C GLY A 31 -14.12 -15.27 3.62
N THR A 32 -14.28 -14.57 2.50
CA THR A 32 -13.39 -14.81 1.36
C THR A 32 -12.08 -14.07 1.54
N VAL A 33 -11.06 -14.52 0.84
CA VAL A 33 -9.74 -13.92 0.91
C VAL A 33 -9.51 -13.05 -0.31
N PHE A 34 -9.15 -11.80 -0.07
CA PHE A 34 -8.83 -10.85 -1.14
C PHE A 34 -7.31 -10.76 -1.24
N GLU A 35 -6.79 -11.03 -2.43
CA GLU A 35 -5.35 -11.00 -2.64
C GLU A 35 -4.95 -9.77 -3.42
N MET A 36 -3.85 -9.16 -3.05
CA MET A 36 -3.30 -8.04 -3.82
C MET A 36 -1.80 -8.02 -3.65
N TRP A 37 -1.11 -7.44 -4.63
CA TRP A 37 0.33 -7.28 -4.58
C TRP A 37 0.63 -5.81 -4.40
N VAL A 38 1.49 -5.50 -3.44
CA VAL A 38 1.75 -4.13 -3.04
C VAL A 38 3.24 -3.92 -2.88
N THR A 39 3.75 -2.85 -3.49
CA THR A 39 5.14 -2.47 -3.28
C THR A 39 5.21 -1.53 -2.07
N PRO A 40 6.38 -1.42 -1.43
CA PRO A 40 6.51 -0.48 -0.32
C PRO A 40 6.16 0.93 -0.75
N LEU A 41 5.58 1.69 0.16
CA LEU A 41 5.14 3.05 -0.13
C LEU A 41 6.32 4.01 -0.21
N THR A 42 6.36 4.80 -1.28
CA THR A 42 7.38 5.85 -1.39
C THR A 42 6.74 7.19 -1.07
N LEU A 43 7.58 8.16 -0.74
CA LEU A 43 7.10 9.50 -0.48
C LEU A 43 6.38 10.10 -1.68
N ALA A 44 6.91 9.84 -2.88
CA ALA A 44 6.29 10.37 -4.08
C ALA A 44 4.87 9.83 -4.27
N GLU A 45 4.67 8.55 -3.95
CA GLU A 45 3.35 7.97 -4.06
C GLU A 45 2.38 8.58 -3.05
N LYS A 46 2.89 8.83 -1.85
CA LYS A 46 2.09 9.46 -0.82
C LYS A 46 1.68 10.87 -1.23
N GLU A 47 2.62 11.64 -1.77
CA GLU A 47 2.32 12.99 -2.21
C GLU A 47 1.32 13.00 -3.36
N ARG A 48 1.46 12.04 -4.27
CA ARG A 48 0.54 11.96 -5.38
C ARG A 48 -0.89 11.67 -4.91
N ALA A 49 -1.01 10.75 -3.94
CA ALA A 49 -2.32 10.43 -3.39
C ALA A 49 -2.93 11.64 -2.69
N GLN A 50 -2.10 12.41 -2.01
CA GLN A 50 -2.59 13.62 -1.33
C GLN A 50 -3.11 14.64 -2.33
N LYS A 51 -2.43 14.76 -3.48
CA LYS A 51 -2.89 15.68 -4.50
C LYS A 51 -4.16 15.22 -5.16
N MET A 52 -4.35 13.92 -5.28
CA MET A 52 -5.56 13.39 -5.90
C MET A 52 -6.76 13.49 -4.99
N ALA A 53 -6.54 13.54 -3.69
CA ALA A 53 -7.64 13.74 -2.76
C ALA A 53 -8.07 15.17 -2.84
N LYS A 54 -9.36 15.39 -3.04
CA LYS A 54 -9.87 16.72 -3.29
C LYS A 54 -10.04 17.57 -2.06
N SER A 55 -9.82 17.00 -0.91
CA SER A 55 -9.96 17.74 0.33
C SER A 55 -8.92 17.20 1.30
N ASP A 56 -8.87 17.79 2.47
CA ASP A 56 -7.98 17.29 3.50
C ASP A 56 -8.54 16.04 4.17
N ASP A 57 -9.53 15.44 3.56
CA ASP A 57 -10.17 14.26 4.11
C ASP A 57 -9.20 13.10 4.11
N VAL A 58 -8.89 12.62 5.30
CA VAL A 58 -7.97 11.50 5.47
C VAL A 58 -8.51 10.26 4.78
N ASN A 59 -9.82 10.08 4.79
CA ASN A 59 -10.42 8.91 4.17
C ASN A 59 -10.24 8.90 2.66
N GLU A 60 -10.37 10.05 2.04
CA GLU A 60 -10.17 10.08 0.59
C GLU A 60 -8.72 9.84 0.23
N PHE A 61 -7.79 10.39 1.02
CA PHE A 61 -6.39 10.14 0.82
C PHE A 61 -6.09 8.63 0.92
N ALA A 62 -6.65 7.99 1.94
CA ALA A 62 -6.43 6.56 2.16
C ALA A 62 -6.99 5.73 1.00
N LEU A 63 -8.16 6.09 0.50
CA LEU A 63 -8.73 5.40 -0.64
C LEU A 63 -7.88 5.57 -1.89
N ARG A 64 -7.35 6.78 -2.10
CA ARG A 64 -6.48 7.00 -3.25
C ARG A 64 -5.22 6.16 -3.17
N LEU A 65 -4.66 6.01 -1.96
CA LEU A 65 -3.52 5.14 -1.78
C LEU A 65 -3.87 3.70 -2.12
N LEU A 66 -4.99 3.22 -1.63
CA LEU A 66 -5.43 1.86 -1.91
C LEU A 66 -5.57 1.65 -3.41
N MET A 67 -6.24 2.57 -4.09
CA MET A 67 -6.48 2.41 -5.51
C MET A 67 -5.20 2.46 -6.33
N THR A 68 -4.23 3.25 -5.87
CA THR A 68 -2.97 3.39 -6.58
C THR A 68 -2.05 2.20 -6.34
N LYS A 69 -2.06 1.67 -5.12
CA LYS A 69 -1.07 0.67 -4.73
C LYS A 69 -1.52 -0.77 -4.92
N ALA A 70 -2.81 -1.03 -4.92
CA ALA A 70 -3.28 -2.42 -4.99
C ALA A 70 -3.18 -2.92 -6.42
N LYS A 71 -2.37 -3.94 -6.63
CA LYS A 71 -2.11 -4.50 -7.95
C LYS A 71 -2.36 -5.99 -7.97
N ASP A 72 -2.51 -6.55 -9.17
CA ASP A 72 -2.59 -7.99 -9.28
C ASP A 72 -1.18 -8.54 -9.44
N GLU A 73 -1.07 -9.85 -9.62
CA GLU A 73 0.26 -10.47 -9.69
C GLU A 73 1.04 -10.04 -10.91
N ASN A 74 0.40 -9.46 -11.89
CA ASN A 74 1.06 -8.96 -13.09
C ASN A 74 1.38 -7.48 -13.01
N GLY A 75 1.12 -6.86 -11.88
CA GLY A 75 1.40 -5.44 -11.69
C GLY A 75 0.34 -4.51 -12.22
N GLN A 76 -0.82 -5.04 -12.58
CA GLN A 76 -1.90 -4.19 -13.07
C GLN A 76 -2.80 -3.78 -11.93
N SER A 77 -3.34 -2.56 -12.02
CA SER A 77 -4.19 -2.03 -10.97
C SER A 77 -5.45 -2.85 -10.80
N LEU A 78 -5.77 -3.16 -9.56
CA LEU A 78 -7.00 -3.89 -9.25
C LEU A 78 -8.22 -2.98 -9.31
N PHE A 79 -8.04 -1.68 -9.11
CA PHE A 79 -9.14 -0.73 -9.10
C PHE A 79 -8.95 0.33 -10.16
N GLN A 80 -10.04 0.79 -10.74
CA GLN A 80 -10.00 1.87 -11.71
C GLN A 80 -10.42 3.15 -11.03
N ILE A 81 -9.89 4.27 -11.51
CA ILE A 81 -10.14 5.56 -10.90
C ILE A 81 -11.63 5.85 -10.72
N GLY A 82 -12.43 5.46 -11.69
CA GLY A 82 -13.86 5.72 -11.62
C GLY A 82 -14.59 4.89 -10.57
N GLU A 83 -13.92 3.94 -9.94
CA GLU A 83 -14.57 3.08 -8.97
C GLU A 83 -14.55 3.63 -7.56
N ILE A 84 -14.03 4.84 -7.38
CA ILE A 84 -13.92 5.38 -6.02
C ILE A 84 -15.29 5.52 -5.36
N ASP A 85 -16.32 5.87 -6.13
CA ASP A 85 -17.65 6.00 -5.53
C ASP A 85 -18.23 4.65 -5.14
N VAL A 86 -17.91 3.61 -5.89
CA VAL A 86 -18.34 2.27 -5.52
C VAL A 86 -17.69 1.87 -4.20
N LEU A 87 -16.40 2.15 -4.07
CA LEU A 87 -15.69 1.82 -2.83
C LEU A 87 -16.28 2.59 -1.65
N LYS A 88 -16.68 3.83 -1.88
CA LYS A 88 -17.23 4.64 -0.80
C LYS A 88 -18.64 4.21 -0.40
N ASN A 89 -19.43 3.77 -1.34
CA ASN A 89 -20.85 3.59 -1.09
C ASN A 89 -21.35 2.16 -1.10
N GLU A 90 -20.58 1.25 -1.67
CA GLU A 90 -21.05 -0.12 -1.85
C GLU A 90 -20.15 -1.18 -1.22
N VAL A 91 -19.16 -0.76 -0.47
CA VAL A 91 -18.23 -1.67 0.19
C VAL A 91 -18.25 -1.36 1.68
N ARG A 92 -18.20 -2.38 2.51
CA ARG A 92 -18.19 -2.16 3.96
C ARG A 92 -16.95 -1.40 4.38
N ASP A 93 -17.15 -0.42 5.24
CA ASP A 93 -16.02 0.34 5.76
C ASP A 93 -14.99 -0.56 6.43
N SER A 94 -15.47 -1.57 7.17
CA SER A 94 -14.54 -2.47 7.85
C SER A 94 -13.63 -3.19 6.85
N ASP A 95 -14.16 -3.59 5.69
CA ASP A 95 -13.35 -4.23 4.69
C ASP A 95 -12.38 -3.25 4.06
N LEU A 96 -12.82 -2.02 3.80
CA LEU A 96 -11.93 -1.00 3.27
C LEU A 96 -10.77 -0.73 4.21
N GLN A 97 -11.05 -0.66 5.51
CA GLN A 97 -10.00 -0.39 6.48
C GLN A 97 -8.97 -1.51 6.50
N LEU A 98 -9.41 -2.75 6.34
CA LEU A 98 -8.48 -3.87 6.27
C LEU A 98 -7.59 -3.77 5.04
N LEU A 99 -8.18 -3.42 3.89
CA LEU A 99 -7.40 -3.30 2.67
C LEU A 99 -6.42 -2.14 2.76
N ILE A 100 -6.87 -1.01 3.29
CA ILE A 100 -6.01 0.16 3.43
C ILE A 100 -4.85 -0.15 4.36
N THR A 101 -5.13 -0.80 5.49
CA THR A 101 -4.09 -1.17 6.43
C THR A 101 -3.06 -2.08 5.78
N ALA A 102 -3.52 -3.03 4.96
CA ALA A 102 -2.60 -3.94 4.29
C ALA A 102 -1.71 -3.20 3.30
N VAL A 103 -2.24 -2.16 2.66
CA VAL A 103 -1.47 -1.38 1.70
C VAL A 103 -0.38 -0.57 2.38
N ILE A 104 -0.68 0.05 3.51
CA ILE A 104 0.29 0.93 4.16
C ILE A 104 1.21 0.23 5.13
N THR A 105 0.90 -1.00 5.51
CA THR A 105 1.76 -1.76 6.40
C THR A 105 2.84 -2.46 5.60
N GLU A 106 4.07 -2.08 5.83
CA GLU A 106 5.14 -2.62 5.00
C GLU A 106 5.50 -4.03 5.31
N LYS A 107 5.39 -4.45 6.54
CA LYS A 107 5.79 -5.78 6.91
C LYS A 107 4.69 -6.53 7.54
N GLU A 108 4.62 -7.79 7.18
CA GLU A 108 3.66 -8.68 7.76
C GLU A 108 4.24 -9.45 8.91
N GLU A 109 5.43 -9.11 9.34
CA GLU A 109 6.06 -9.92 10.33
C GLU A 109 5.29 -9.95 11.60
N PRO A 110 5.23 -11.08 12.22
CA PRO A 110 4.59 -11.19 13.50
C PRO A 110 5.35 -10.36 14.50
N ILE A 111 4.63 -9.80 15.40
CA ILE A 111 5.24 -9.07 16.45
C ILE A 111 6.01 -9.98 17.34
N ASP A 112 7.19 -9.56 17.70
CA ASP A 112 8.01 -10.34 18.58
C ASP A 112 7.31 -10.48 19.92
N PRO A 113 7.00 -11.68 20.31
CA PRO A 113 6.21 -11.87 21.53
C PRO A 113 6.89 -11.41 22.78
N LYS A 114 8.17 -11.21 22.73
CA LYS A 114 8.81 -10.71 23.88
C LYS A 114 8.63 -9.27 24.05
N ASP A 115 8.17 -8.62 23.05
CA ASP A 115 8.03 -7.20 23.14
C ASP A 115 6.83 -6.81 23.94
#